data_04448570794c3e7200732ba23d723688
#
_entry.id   04448570794c3e7200732ba23d723688
#
_cell.length_a   1.000
_cell.length_b   1.000
_cell.length_c   1.000
_cell.angle_alpha   90.00
_cell.angle_beta   90.00
_cell.angle_gamma   90.00
#
_symmetry.space_group_name_H-M   'P 1'
#
loop_
_entity.id
_entity.type
_entity.pdbx_description
1 polymer ?
#
loop_
_entity_poly.entity_id
_entity_poly.type
_entity_poly.pdbx_seq_one_letter_code
_entity_poly.pdbx_strand_id
1 'polypeptide(L)'
;MNIKSFFFLSFAFFSISYSQGKWHDGNLKGIEDLSFSLNIKGINDGVWEKRVFSFIELRFLEHGIEFVDDQMPKMVVDISILDSRIEKTSTFLVMFSLYNYSISEEDYYRSMADTLITRKLMTSKVYSQELIGQTSSNKIHKDVEKSINEILSTYIDHWYRDNPLKQF
;
A
#
# COMPACT_ATOMS: atom_id res chain seq x y z
N MET A 1 11.09 -24.28 -53.07
CA MET A 1 9.89 -24.25 -52.20
C MET A 1 10.35 -23.71 -50.85
N ASN A 2 10.13 -22.41 -50.62
CA ASN A 2 10.65 -21.67 -49.48
C ASN A 2 9.76 -21.84 -48.27
N ILE A 3 10.26 -22.49 -47.25
CA ILE A 3 9.63 -22.56 -45.93
C ILE A 3 10.05 -21.33 -45.14
N LYS A 4 9.16 -20.36 -45.06
CA LYS A 4 9.30 -19.19 -44.21
C LYS A 4 9.06 -19.64 -42.79
N SER A 5 10.15 -19.70 -42.00
CA SER A 5 10.14 -19.89 -40.56
C SER A 5 9.44 -18.69 -39.91
N PHE A 6 8.26 -18.90 -39.38
CA PHE A 6 7.55 -17.93 -38.54
C PHE A 6 8.12 -18.03 -37.12
N PHE A 7 9.05 -17.14 -36.81
CA PHE A 7 9.47 -16.91 -35.43
C PHE A 7 8.35 -16.17 -34.69
N PHE A 8 7.54 -16.91 -33.93
CA PHE A 8 6.66 -16.33 -32.94
C PHE A 8 7.51 -15.85 -31.78
N LEU A 9 7.86 -14.57 -31.79
CA LEU A 9 8.47 -13.89 -30.65
C LEU A 9 7.36 -13.73 -29.60
N SER A 10 7.28 -14.67 -28.67
CA SER A 10 6.43 -14.58 -27.49
C SER A 10 7.02 -13.50 -26.56
N PHE A 11 6.64 -12.25 -26.77
CA PHE A 11 6.83 -11.19 -25.80
C PHE A 11 5.91 -11.50 -24.61
N ALA A 12 6.46 -12.07 -23.55
CA ALA A 12 5.81 -12.08 -22.25
C ALA A 12 5.74 -10.62 -21.77
N PHE A 13 4.64 -9.96 -22.07
CA PHE A 13 4.31 -8.67 -21.47
C PHE A 13 4.06 -8.91 -19.99
N PHE A 14 5.02 -8.57 -19.15
CA PHE A 14 4.78 -8.36 -17.74
C PHE A 14 3.92 -7.10 -17.63
N SER A 15 2.63 -7.28 -17.66
CA SER A 15 1.69 -6.20 -17.36
C SER A 15 1.64 -6.00 -15.85
N ILE A 16 2.43 -5.06 -15.35
CA ILE A 16 2.21 -4.50 -14.03
C ILE A 16 1.00 -3.59 -14.17
N SER A 17 -0.15 -4.08 -13.73
CA SER A 17 -1.36 -3.26 -13.68
C SER A 17 -1.29 -2.41 -12.42
N TYR A 18 -0.96 -1.14 -12.58
CA TYR A 18 -1.13 -0.15 -11.51
C TYR A 18 -2.64 0.09 -11.37
N SER A 19 -3.24 -0.41 -10.32
CA SER A 19 -4.52 0.12 -9.87
C SER A 19 -4.25 1.52 -9.36
N GLN A 20 -4.89 2.53 -9.96
CA GLN A 20 -4.80 3.89 -9.45
C GLN A 20 -5.43 3.92 -8.08
N GLY A 21 -4.58 3.94 -7.05
CA GLY A 21 -5.03 4.12 -5.68
C GLY A 21 -5.86 5.41 -5.57
N LYS A 22 -6.89 5.38 -4.74
CA LYS A 22 -7.69 6.58 -4.44
C LYS A 22 -6.87 7.48 -3.51
N TRP A 23 -6.08 8.35 -4.10
CA TRP A 23 -5.49 9.47 -3.38
C TRP A 23 -6.17 10.76 -3.85
N HIS A 24 -6.52 11.59 -2.89
CA HIS A 24 -7.00 12.95 -3.14
C HIS A 24 -6.08 13.92 -2.40
N ASP A 25 -5.72 15.01 -3.03
CA ASP A 25 -4.89 16.07 -2.45
C ASP A 25 -5.43 16.48 -1.08
N GLY A 26 -4.57 16.47 -0.06
CA GLY A 26 -4.91 16.84 1.30
C GLY A 26 -5.34 15.70 2.22
N ASN A 27 -5.56 14.47 1.72
CA ASN A 27 -5.96 13.33 2.55
C ASN A 27 -4.87 12.87 3.54
N LEU A 28 -3.61 13.18 3.24
CA LEU A 28 -2.44 12.81 4.06
C LEU A 28 -1.90 13.99 4.87
N LYS A 29 -2.61 15.13 4.86
CA LYS A 29 -2.18 16.34 5.56
C LYS A 29 -2.18 16.14 7.07
N GLY A 30 -1.06 16.52 7.71
CA GLY A 30 -0.92 16.50 9.17
C GLY A 30 -0.75 15.12 9.78
N ILE A 31 -0.50 14.08 8.98
CA ILE A 31 -0.18 12.74 9.48
C ILE A 31 1.30 12.74 9.87
N GLU A 32 1.58 12.63 11.17
CA GLU A 32 2.93 12.53 11.75
C GLU A 32 3.13 11.17 12.41
N ASP A 33 2.05 10.65 13.03
CA ASP A 33 2.01 9.35 13.69
C ASP A 33 0.91 8.50 13.07
N LEU A 34 1.09 7.19 13.04
CA LEU A 34 0.05 6.27 12.61
C LEU A 34 0.18 4.92 13.32
N SER A 35 -0.93 4.23 13.52
CA SER A 35 -0.87 2.82 13.89
C SER A 35 -0.67 1.94 12.67
N PHE A 36 0.02 0.82 12.85
CA PHE A 36 0.43 -0.05 11.75
C PHE A 36 -0.03 -1.49 11.97
N SER A 37 -0.50 -2.13 10.91
CA SER A 37 -0.87 -3.54 10.90
C SER A 37 -0.40 -4.21 9.61
N LEU A 38 0.34 -5.31 9.75
CA LEU A 38 0.82 -6.12 8.64
C LEU A 38 0.12 -7.48 8.65
N ASN A 39 -0.50 -7.84 7.53
CA ASN A 39 -1.16 -9.12 7.34
C ASN A 39 -0.53 -9.84 6.14
N ILE A 40 0.05 -11.01 6.36
CA ILE A 40 0.63 -11.83 5.29
C ILE A 40 -0.15 -13.14 5.18
N LYS A 41 -0.56 -13.48 3.95
CA LYS A 41 -1.29 -14.70 3.62
C LYS A 41 -0.58 -15.47 2.52
N GLY A 42 -0.60 -16.80 2.60
CA GLY A 42 -0.06 -17.70 1.57
C GLY A 42 1.38 -18.14 1.79
N ILE A 43 2.13 -17.50 2.68
CA ILE A 43 3.45 -17.94 3.16
C ILE A 43 3.44 -17.94 4.69
N ASN A 44 4.09 -18.93 5.27
CA ASN A 44 4.29 -19.02 6.72
C ASN A 44 5.79 -18.91 7.01
N ASP A 45 6.32 -17.70 6.94
CA ASP A 45 7.73 -17.36 7.20
C ASP A 45 7.80 -16.17 8.17
N GLY A 46 7.78 -16.46 9.47
CA GLY A 46 7.80 -15.42 10.51
C GLY A 46 9.11 -14.61 10.55
N VAL A 47 10.21 -15.10 9.97
CA VAL A 47 11.46 -14.33 9.86
C VAL A 47 11.32 -13.27 8.78
N TRP A 48 10.78 -13.67 7.63
CA TRP A 48 10.52 -12.75 6.53
C TRP A 48 9.47 -11.70 6.91
N GLU A 49 8.39 -12.09 7.59
CA GLU A 49 7.36 -11.17 8.09
C GLU A 49 7.95 -10.08 8.99
N LYS A 50 8.80 -10.44 9.96
CA LYS A 50 9.49 -9.47 10.82
C LYS A 50 10.42 -8.55 10.03
N ARG A 51 11.12 -9.08 9.03
CA ARG A 51 11.98 -8.27 8.16
C ARG A 51 11.18 -7.26 7.36
N VAL A 52 10.04 -7.67 6.79
CA VAL A 52 9.12 -6.79 6.06
C VAL A 52 8.57 -5.70 6.98
N PHE A 53 8.13 -6.06 8.19
CA PHE A 53 7.67 -5.10 9.19
C PHE A 53 8.74 -4.05 9.48
N SER A 54 9.94 -4.49 9.89
CA SER A 54 11.03 -3.56 10.23
C SER A 54 11.48 -2.71 9.04
N PHE A 55 11.43 -3.24 7.82
CA PHE A 55 11.71 -2.48 6.62
C PHE A 55 10.71 -1.34 6.40
N ILE A 56 9.42 -1.63 6.54
CA ILE A 56 8.36 -0.63 6.40
C ILE A 56 8.49 0.44 7.51
N GLU A 57 8.65 0.00 8.77
CA GLU A 57 8.83 0.89 9.93
C GLU A 57 10.01 1.85 9.72
N LEU A 58 11.17 1.33 9.33
CA LEU A 58 12.36 2.14 9.07
C LEU A 58 12.11 3.18 7.98
N ARG A 59 11.45 2.79 6.89
CA ARG A 59 11.13 3.71 5.80
C ARG A 59 10.20 4.84 6.22
N PHE A 60 9.23 4.58 7.08
CA PHE A 60 8.36 5.64 7.63
C PHE A 60 9.16 6.55 8.59
N LEU A 61 9.97 5.96 9.46
CA LEU A 61 10.80 6.70 10.42
C LEU A 61 11.83 7.62 9.72
N GLU A 62 12.42 7.19 8.61
CA GLU A 62 13.34 8.02 7.78
C GLU A 62 12.68 9.34 7.31
N HIS A 63 11.34 9.37 7.25
CA HIS A 63 10.55 10.54 6.85
C HIS A 63 9.83 11.22 8.02
N GLY A 64 10.15 10.83 9.27
CA GLY A 64 9.59 11.41 10.48
C GLY A 64 8.14 11.03 10.73
N ILE A 65 7.70 9.86 10.25
CA ILE A 65 6.39 9.27 10.54
C ILE A 65 6.63 8.12 11.54
N GLU A 66 6.09 8.23 12.74
CA GLU A 66 6.28 7.26 13.80
C GLU A 66 5.11 6.27 13.89
N PHE A 67 5.43 5.02 14.28
CA PHE A 67 4.41 4.03 14.56
C PHE A 67 4.01 4.09 16.03
N VAL A 68 2.71 4.22 16.26
CA VAL A 68 2.08 4.29 17.58
C VAL A 68 1.00 3.23 17.71
N ASP A 69 0.71 2.83 18.95
CA ASP A 69 -0.30 1.80 19.18
C ASP A 69 -1.73 2.36 19.13
N ASP A 70 -2.65 1.61 18.52
CA ASP A 70 -4.11 1.76 18.56
C ASP A 70 -4.67 3.18 18.35
N GLN A 71 -4.00 3.98 17.51
CA GLN A 71 -4.46 5.32 17.17
C GLN A 71 -4.92 5.41 15.71
N MET A 72 -5.69 6.44 15.40
CA MET A 72 -5.95 6.87 14.03
C MET A 72 -5.02 8.05 13.70
N PRO A 73 -4.50 8.09 12.48
CA PRO A 73 -4.75 7.22 11.33
C PRO A 73 -4.12 5.82 11.48
N LYS A 74 -4.70 4.82 10.79
CA LYS A 74 -4.22 3.43 10.80
C LYS A 74 -3.82 2.99 9.39
N MET A 75 -2.56 2.59 9.23
CA MET A 75 -2.07 1.94 8.01
C MET A 75 -2.23 0.42 8.13
N VAL A 76 -2.88 -0.19 7.16
CA VAL A 76 -3.00 -1.64 7.01
C VAL A 76 -2.30 -2.05 5.74
N VAL A 77 -1.34 -2.96 5.87
CA VAL A 77 -0.64 -3.57 4.73
C VAL A 77 -1.05 -5.02 4.64
N ASP A 78 -1.74 -5.37 3.56
CA ASP A 78 -2.15 -6.73 3.25
C ASP A 78 -1.28 -7.28 2.11
N ILE A 79 -0.63 -8.41 2.37
CA ILE A 79 0.15 -9.14 1.38
C ILE A 79 -0.49 -10.51 1.21
N SER A 80 -0.91 -10.83 -0.03
CA SER A 80 -1.48 -12.13 -0.37
C SER A 80 -0.62 -12.79 -1.43
N ILE A 81 -0.19 -14.02 -1.19
CA ILE A 81 0.67 -14.79 -2.08
C ILE A 81 -0.05 -16.10 -2.42
N LEU A 82 -0.17 -16.36 -3.73
CA LEU A 82 -0.71 -17.61 -4.27
C LEU A 82 0.40 -18.30 -5.03
N ASP A 83 0.85 -19.43 -4.50
CA ASP A 83 1.90 -20.23 -5.12
C ASP A 83 1.31 -21.37 -5.95
N SER A 84 1.65 -21.40 -7.24
CA SER A 84 1.28 -22.50 -8.12
C SER A 84 2.29 -23.65 -7.97
N ARG A 85 1.88 -24.69 -7.27
CA ARG A 85 2.72 -25.90 -7.10
C ARG A 85 3.06 -26.60 -8.42
N ILE A 86 2.28 -26.36 -9.47
CA ILE A 86 2.43 -27.01 -10.77
C ILE A 86 3.40 -26.25 -11.65
N GLU A 87 3.29 -24.93 -11.72
CA GLU A 87 4.01 -24.10 -12.70
C GLU A 87 5.28 -23.45 -12.14
N LYS A 88 5.58 -23.64 -10.84
CA LYS A 88 6.67 -22.93 -10.13
C LYS A 88 6.60 -21.41 -10.28
N THR A 89 5.39 -20.91 -10.44
CA THR A 89 5.06 -19.47 -10.51
C THR A 89 4.22 -19.09 -9.31
N SER A 90 4.43 -17.89 -8.80
CA SER A 90 3.64 -17.32 -7.72
C SER A 90 3.05 -16.01 -8.17
N THR A 91 1.79 -15.78 -7.81
CA THR A 91 1.12 -14.50 -7.98
C THR A 91 1.01 -13.84 -6.62
N PHE A 92 1.18 -12.54 -6.55
CA PHE A 92 1.06 -11.82 -5.30
C PHE A 92 0.27 -10.52 -5.49
N LEU A 93 -0.35 -10.09 -4.40
CA LEU A 93 -1.00 -8.78 -4.24
C LEU A 93 -0.39 -8.13 -3.00
N VAL A 94 0.06 -6.90 -3.15
CA VAL A 94 0.44 -6.01 -2.04
C VAL A 94 -0.53 -4.85 -2.04
N MET A 95 -1.18 -4.60 -0.91
CA MET A 95 -2.15 -3.52 -0.76
C MET A 95 -1.84 -2.72 0.51
N PHE A 96 -1.69 -1.41 0.33
CA PHE A 96 -1.59 -0.43 1.41
C PHE A 96 -2.91 0.31 1.53
N SER A 97 -3.46 0.38 2.71
CA SER A 97 -4.73 1.06 3.00
C SER A 97 -4.58 1.91 4.25
N LEU A 98 -4.79 3.22 4.13
CA LEU A 98 -4.81 4.12 5.27
C LEU A 98 -6.27 4.45 5.63
N TYR A 99 -6.58 4.23 6.88
CA TYR A 99 -7.86 4.58 7.48
C TYR A 99 -7.69 5.79 8.39
N ASN A 100 -8.63 6.71 8.34
CA ASN A 100 -8.67 7.88 9.22
C ASN A 100 -10.11 8.25 9.51
N TYR A 101 -10.30 9.18 10.44
CA TYR A 101 -11.61 9.74 10.70
C TYR A 101 -12.06 10.63 9.54
N SER A 102 -13.32 10.52 9.23
CA SER A 102 -14.00 11.36 8.24
C SER A 102 -15.40 11.72 8.71
N ILE A 103 -15.98 12.72 8.07
CA ILE A 103 -17.35 13.14 8.29
C ILE A 103 -18.05 13.22 6.94
N SER A 104 -19.35 12.94 6.89
CA SER A 104 -20.13 13.11 5.66
C SER A 104 -20.26 14.60 5.33
N GLU A 105 -20.34 14.93 4.05
CA GLU A 105 -20.54 16.32 3.59
C GLU A 105 -21.81 16.94 4.18
N GLU A 106 -22.89 16.18 4.24
CA GLU A 106 -24.17 16.61 4.82
C GLU A 106 -24.02 16.97 6.31
N ASP A 107 -23.33 16.13 7.09
CA ASP A 107 -23.08 16.38 8.50
C ASP A 107 -22.13 17.55 8.71
N TYR A 108 -21.14 17.74 7.84
CA TYR A 108 -20.24 18.87 7.88
C TYR A 108 -21.00 20.20 7.75
N TYR A 109 -21.86 20.34 6.73
CA TYR A 109 -22.63 21.56 6.53
C TYR A 109 -23.68 21.81 7.61
N ARG A 110 -24.29 20.76 8.16
CA ARG A 110 -25.25 20.87 9.27
C ARG A 110 -24.58 21.26 10.58
N SER A 111 -23.30 20.90 10.76
CA SER A 111 -22.58 21.03 12.03
C SER A 111 -21.68 22.27 12.11
N MET A 112 -21.67 23.16 11.13
CA MET A 112 -20.89 24.41 11.19
C MET A 112 -21.17 25.26 12.45
N ALA A 113 -22.30 25.01 13.15
CA ALA A 113 -22.69 25.64 14.41
C ALA A 113 -22.68 24.65 15.60
N ASP A 114 -22.30 23.40 15.43
CA ASP A 114 -22.46 22.34 16.45
C ASP A 114 -21.10 21.83 16.95
N THR A 115 -20.82 22.03 18.23
CA THR A 115 -19.64 21.50 18.93
C THR A 115 -19.63 19.98 19.07
N LEU A 116 -20.71 19.29 18.69
CA LEU A 116 -20.86 17.82 18.80
C LEU A 116 -20.50 17.06 17.50
N ILE A 117 -19.83 17.73 16.56
CA ILE A 117 -19.38 17.14 15.28
C ILE A 117 -18.55 15.85 15.48
N THR A 118 -17.81 15.76 16.57
CA THR A 118 -16.99 14.58 16.91
C THR A 118 -17.79 13.31 17.11
N ARG A 119 -19.09 13.41 17.42
CA ARG A 119 -19.98 12.25 17.57
C ARG A 119 -20.42 11.64 16.22
N LYS A 120 -20.13 12.33 15.11
CA LYS A 120 -20.49 11.92 13.76
C LYS A 120 -19.31 11.45 12.95
N LEU A 121 -18.14 11.32 13.58
CA LEU A 121 -16.95 10.80 12.92
C LEU A 121 -17.14 9.34 12.55
N MET A 122 -16.77 9.01 11.34
CA MET A 122 -16.72 7.67 10.79
C MET A 122 -15.27 7.31 10.49
N THR A 123 -14.93 6.03 10.58
CA THR A 123 -13.67 5.53 10.04
C THR A 123 -13.84 5.27 8.54
N SER A 124 -13.00 5.86 7.72
CA SER A 124 -13.02 5.63 6.28
C SER A 124 -11.61 5.37 5.74
N LYS A 125 -11.54 4.68 4.60
CA LYS A 125 -10.31 4.51 3.86
C LYS A 125 -10.02 5.80 3.10
N VAL A 126 -9.00 6.55 3.53
CA VAL A 126 -8.61 7.85 2.96
C VAL A 126 -7.50 7.75 1.92
N TYR A 127 -6.75 6.63 1.93
CA TYR A 127 -5.72 6.33 0.95
C TYR A 127 -5.72 4.84 0.64
N SER A 128 -5.45 4.48 -0.60
CA SER A 128 -5.26 3.08 -0.99
C SER A 128 -4.35 3.00 -2.21
N GLN A 129 -3.40 2.09 -2.16
CA GLN A 129 -2.56 1.73 -3.30
C GLN A 129 -2.34 0.22 -3.31
N GLU A 130 -2.37 -0.37 -4.49
CA GLU A 130 -2.18 -1.80 -4.65
C GLU A 130 -1.30 -2.13 -5.84
N LEU A 131 -0.59 -3.24 -5.76
CA LEU A 131 0.24 -3.77 -6.81
C LEU A 131 0.04 -5.28 -6.90
N ILE A 132 -0.28 -5.75 -8.10
CA ILE A 132 -0.37 -7.18 -8.41
C ILE A 132 0.83 -7.54 -9.28
N GLY A 133 1.47 -8.66 -8.95
CA GLY A 133 2.59 -9.18 -9.71
C GLY A 133 2.57 -10.69 -9.83
N GLN A 134 3.33 -11.18 -10.81
CA GLN A 134 3.59 -12.61 -10.98
C GLN A 134 5.08 -12.83 -11.17
N THR A 135 5.62 -13.84 -10.50
CA THR A 135 7.05 -14.16 -10.52
C THR A 135 7.28 -15.67 -10.35
N SER A 136 8.51 -16.10 -10.50
CA SER A 136 8.89 -17.48 -10.15
C SER A 136 8.90 -17.63 -8.63
N SER A 137 8.45 -18.79 -8.13
CA SER A 137 8.29 -19.06 -6.69
C SER A 137 9.58 -18.85 -5.88
N ASN A 138 10.75 -19.01 -6.48
CA ASN A 138 12.05 -18.78 -5.83
C ASN A 138 12.42 -17.29 -5.69
N LYS A 139 11.72 -16.37 -6.36
CA LYS A 139 11.98 -14.92 -6.31
C LYS A 139 10.88 -14.16 -5.56
N ILE A 140 9.85 -14.86 -5.09
CA ILE A 140 8.64 -14.23 -4.56
C ILE A 140 8.92 -13.21 -3.45
N HIS A 141 9.76 -13.53 -2.47
CA HIS A 141 10.11 -12.61 -1.38
C HIS A 141 10.73 -11.32 -1.90
N LYS A 142 11.71 -11.45 -2.81
CA LYS A 142 12.42 -10.29 -3.40
C LYS A 142 11.48 -9.39 -4.20
N ASP A 143 10.60 -9.99 -5.00
CA ASP A 143 9.72 -9.22 -5.88
C ASP A 143 8.58 -8.57 -5.09
N VAL A 144 8.08 -9.21 -4.02
CA VAL A 144 7.15 -8.60 -3.07
C VAL A 144 7.82 -7.42 -2.33
N GLU A 145 9.06 -7.57 -1.83
CA GLU A 145 9.80 -6.49 -1.18
C GLU A 145 10.01 -5.29 -2.12
N LYS A 146 10.30 -5.56 -3.41
CA LYS A 146 10.40 -4.50 -4.42
C LYS A 146 9.08 -3.75 -4.58
N SER A 147 7.97 -4.48 -4.66
CA SER A 147 6.62 -3.90 -4.78
C SER A 147 6.22 -3.08 -3.55
N ILE A 148 6.58 -3.54 -2.35
CA ILE A 148 6.41 -2.78 -1.11
C ILE A 148 7.17 -1.46 -1.19
N ASN A 149 8.44 -1.50 -1.63
CA ASN A 149 9.25 -0.29 -1.75
C ASN A 149 8.68 0.71 -2.78
N GLU A 150 8.14 0.23 -3.90
CA GLU A 150 7.48 1.07 -4.91
C GLU A 150 6.24 1.77 -4.34
N ILE A 151 5.39 1.02 -3.61
CA ILE A 151 4.20 1.58 -2.97
C ILE A 151 4.59 2.60 -1.89
N LEU A 152 5.58 2.26 -1.04
CA LEU A 152 6.08 3.16 0.00
C LEU A 152 6.62 4.47 -0.60
N SER A 153 7.43 4.38 -1.64
CA SER A 153 7.97 5.57 -2.30
C SER A 153 6.84 6.47 -2.83
N THR A 154 5.82 5.88 -3.45
CA THR A 154 4.66 6.63 -3.95
C THR A 154 3.85 7.24 -2.80
N TYR A 155 3.65 6.51 -1.69
CA TYR A 155 2.99 7.04 -0.51
C TYR A 155 3.74 8.24 0.07
N ILE A 156 5.05 8.14 0.23
CA ILE A 156 5.92 9.21 0.75
C ILE A 156 5.87 10.44 -0.17
N ASP A 157 5.90 10.25 -1.49
CA ASP A 157 5.76 11.36 -2.45
C ASP A 157 4.42 12.09 -2.30
N HIS A 158 3.32 11.34 -2.15
CA HIS A 158 2.00 11.92 -1.90
C HIS A 158 1.92 12.61 -0.55
N TRP A 159 2.52 12.01 0.50
CA TRP A 159 2.58 12.62 1.82
C TRP A 159 3.33 13.94 1.82
N TYR A 160 4.47 14.04 1.12
CA TYR A 160 5.20 15.31 0.99
C TYR A 160 4.41 16.36 0.19
N ARG A 161 3.63 15.98 -0.81
CA ARG A 161 2.75 16.92 -1.51
C ARG A 161 1.71 17.54 -0.59
N ASP A 162 1.15 16.72 0.30
CA ASP A 162 0.17 17.16 1.29
C ASP A 162 0.81 17.91 2.46
N ASN A 163 2.11 17.71 2.73
CA ASN A 163 2.88 18.28 3.84
C ASN A 163 4.17 18.98 3.35
N PRO A 164 4.08 20.03 2.51
CA PRO A 164 5.24 20.61 1.84
C PRO A 164 6.30 21.18 2.80
N LEU A 165 5.92 21.58 4.01
CA LEU A 165 6.86 22.10 5.03
C LEU A 165 7.70 21.01 5.70
N LYS A 166 7.39 19.72 5.49
CA LYS A 166 8.15 18.57 6.03
C LYS A 166 9.33 18.16 5.14
N GLN A 167 9.54 18.83 4.01
CA GLN A 167 10.66 18.57 3.12
C GLN A 167 11.96 19.27 3.53
N PHE A 168 11.93 20.13 4.58
CA PHE A 168 13.05 20.96 4.99
C PHE A 168 13.43 20.74 6.47
#